data_74da9091c7931d7ec7a0d2f180141089
#
_entry.id   74da9091c7931d7ec7a0d2f180141089
#
_cell.length_a   1.000
_cell.length_b   1.000
_cell.length_c   1.000
_cell.angle_alpha   90.00
_cell.angle_beta   90.00
_cell.angle_gamma   90.00
#
_symmetry.space_group_name_H-M   'P 1'
#
loop_
_entity.id
_entity.type
_entity.pdbx_description
1 polymer ?
#
loop_
_entity_poly.entity_id
_entity_poly.type
_entity_poly.pdbx_seq_one_letter_code
_entity_poly.pdbx_strand_id
1 'polypeptide(L)'
;MPGKLRIAYFAHTLRSDWNNGNAHFLRGLMRALGRQGHDVTVFEPSTEWSIENLLAEDLGRHSLDTFARTYPDIKVASYSASDTEDIWQERLRGYDFVLLHEWNSSCVAHLLLKLRDANGYKLLFHDTHHRASSSPESFSILQLDRFDGVLAFGEALRSIYRECFGVEHVWTLHEAADTSVFRPLTGVAAGPQIIWIGNWGDDERSTEIRDYLLTPAASLAPEFRTCIYGVRYPEDALNQLAAHEVEYGGYLPNLDAPCVYASAELTVHIPRQQYTNAMQGIPTIRVFEALACGIPLVSAPWRDVEGLFRPGDFYMASSPADMLSAMSELLHNPDVAAEQAGRGLETVLARHTCEHRAEQLSDIFEEISA
;
A
#
# COMPACT_ATOMS: atom_id res chain seq x y z
N MET A 1 11.45 -0.32 27.01
CA MET A 1 10.21 -0.28 26.21
C MET A 1 9.56 1.05 26.50
N PRO A 2 9.16 1.81 25.47
CA PRO A 2 8.41 3.03 25.69
C PRO A 2 7.17 2.74 26.54
N GLY A 3 6.72 3.71 27.32
CA GLY A 3 5.45 3.60 28.03
C GLY A 3 4.31 3.40 27.03
N LYS A 4 3.17 2.90 27.51
CA LYS A 4 1.97 2.76 26.68
C LYS A 4 1.53 4.15 26.17
N LEU A 5 1.55 4.34 24.84
CA LEU A 5 1.12 5.57 24.17
C LEU A 5 -0.34 5.48 23.72
N ARG A 6 -1.02 6.63 23.69
CA ARG A 6 -2.32 6.79 23.04
C ARG A 6 -2.11 7.47 21.68
N ILE A 7 -2.46 6.77 20.60
CA ILE A 7 -2.20 7.17 19.23
C ILE A 7 -3.52 7.32 18.46
N ALA A 8 -3.74 8.51 17.89
CA ALA A 8 -4.82 8.78 16.95
C ALA A 8 -4.28 8.71 15.52
N TYR A 9 -4.86 7.89 14.67
CA TYR A 9 -4.49 7.80 13.26
C TYR A 9 -5.66 8.26 12.38
N PHE A 10 -5.49 9.33 11.63
CA PHE A 10 -6.48 9.86 10.71
C PHE A 10 -6.28 9.24 9.32
N ALA A 11 -7.13 8.30 8.96
CA ALA A 11 -7.19 7.72 7.61
C ALA A 11 -8.34 8.33 6.81
N HIS A 12 -8.21 8.42 5.49
CA HIS A 12 -9.38 8.70 4.64
C HIS A 12 -10.36 7.54 4.71
N THR A 13 -9.85 6.30 4.72
CA THR A 13 -10.58 5.09 5.10
C THR A 13 -9.61 3.98 5.50
N LEU A 14 -9.97 3.18 6.50
CA LEU A 14 -9.29 1.95 6.87
C LEU A 14 -10.15 0.73 6.53
N ARG A 15 -11.48 0.89 6.63
CA ARG A 15 -12.45 -0.18 6.37
C ARG A 15 -12.56 -0.52 4.89
N SER A 16 -12.52 0.48 4.01
CA SER A 16 -12.57 0.27 2.57
C SER A 16 -11.18 0.06 1.99
N ASP A 17 -11.07 -0.87 1.07
CA ASP A 17 -9.90 -1.11 0.22
C ASP A 17 -10.18 -0.77 -1.26
N TRP A 18 -11.37 -0.24 -1.56
CA TRP A 18 -11.68 0.16 -2.92
C TRP A 18 -10.79 1.33 -3.36
N ASN A 19 -10.05 1.11 -4.45
CA ASN A 19 -9.02 2.02 -4.96
C ASN A 19 -7.96 2.44 -3.90
N ASN A 20 -7.76 1.62 -2.87
CA ASN A 20 -6.81 1.84 -1.80
C ASN A 20 -5.82 0.67 -1.71
N GLY A 21 -4.73 0.76 -2.48
CA GLY A 21 -3.70 -0.29 -2.53
C GLY A 21 -3.02 -0.55 -1.18
N ASN A 22 -2.96 0.46 -0.31
CA ASN A 22 -2.22 0.42 0.95
C ASN A 22 -3.09 -0.02 2.15
N ALA A 23 -4.35 -0.38 1.91
CA ALA A 23 -5.30 -0.70 2.98
C ALA A 23 -4.76 -1.74 3.96
N HIS A 24 -4.18 -2.85 3.46
CA HIS A 24 -3.67 -3.90 4.35
C HIS A 24 -2.45 -3.46 5.16
N PHE A 25 -1.55 -2.67 4.57
CA PHE A 25 -0.40 -2.11 5.26
C PHE A 25 -0.84 -1.23 6.45
N LEU A 26 -1.76 -0.31 6.20
CA LEU A 26 -2.28 0.58 7.26
C LEU A 26 -2.99 -0.23 8.36
N ARG A 27 -3.79 -1.23 7.99
CA ARG A 27 -4.45 -2.16 8.92
C ARG A 27 -3.42 -2.93 9.75
N GLY A 28 -2.42 -3.52 9.09
CA GLY A 28 -1.34 -4.26 9.73
C GLY A 28 -0.50 -3.41 10.65
N LEU A 29 -0.14 -2.18 10.25
CA LEU A 29 0.60 -1.23 11.08
C LEU A 29 -0.17 -0.85 12.35
N MET A 30 -1.46 -0.52 12.23
CA MET A 30 -2.30 -0.18 13.39
C MET A 30 -2.43 -1.38 14.35
N ARG A 31 -2.60 -2.59 13.81
CA ARG A 31 -2.62 -3.82 14.61
C ARG A 31 -1.29 -4.08 15.31
N ALA A 32 -0.16 -3.90 14.61
CA ALA A 32 1.17 -4.14 15.17
C ALA A 32 1.47 -3.16 16.33
N LEU A 33 1.14 -1.88 16.19
CA LEU A 33 1.23 -0.90 17.28
C LEU A 33 0.36 -1.31 18.49
N GLY A 34 -0.87 -1.79 18.26
CA GLY A 34 -1.74 -2.31 19.31
C GLY A 34 -1.13 -3.52 20.04
N ARG A 35 -0.47 -4.45 19.30
CA ARG A 35 0.25 -5.59 19.87
C ARG A 35 1.48 -5.21 20.69
N GLN A 36 2.10 -4.08 20.38
CA GLN A 36 3.18 -3.50 21.21
C GLN A 36 2.66 -2.86 22.51
N GLY A 37 1.34 -2.81 22.69
CA GLY A 37 0.68 -2.31 23.92
C GLY A 37 0.19 -0.87 23.83
N HIS A 38 0.34 -0.21 22.67
CA HIS A 38 -0.21 1.13 22.47
C HIS A 38 -1.74 1.11 22.35
N ASP A 39 -2.39 2.21 22.70
CA ASP A 39 -3.84 2.41 22.54
C ASP A 39 -4.09 3.19 21.25
N VAL A 40 -4.36 2.47 20.15
CA VAL A 40 -4.51 3.04 18.83
C VAL A 40 -5.99 3.19 18.50
N THR A 41 -6.40 4.39 18.08
CA THR A 41 -7.72 4.66 17.50
C THR A 41 -7.57 5.26 16.11
N VAL A 42 -8.22 4.64 15.13
CA VAL A 42 -8.27 5.17 13.76
C VAL A 42 -9.52 6.02 13.61
N PHE A 43 -9.34 7.25 13.16
CA PHE A 43 -10.42 8.17 12.82
C PHE A 43 -10.61 8.21 11.31
N GLU A 44 -11.83 7.98 10.84
CA GLU A 44 -12.19 8.07 9.41
C GLU A 44 -13.49 8.86 9.22
N PRO A 45 -13.67 9.56 8.08
CA PRO A 45 -14.92 10.26 7.80
C PRO A 45 -16.13 9.31 7.81
N SER A 46 -17.26 9.78 8.32
CA SER A 46 -18.52 9.02 8.32
C SER A 46 -19.08 8.82 6.91
N THR A 47 -18.79 9.76 6.02
CA THR A 47 -19.08 9.68 4.57
C THR A 47 -17.77 9.75 3.83
N GLU A 48 -17.47 8.73 3.06
CA GLU A 48 -16.18 8.63 2.36
C GLU A 48 -16.39 7.96 1.00
N TRP A 49 -15.82 8.58 -0.02
CA TRP A 49 -15.94 8.17 -1.43
C TRP A 49 -15.54 6.70 -1.67
N SER A 50 -14.50 6.22 -1.03
CA SER A 50 -14.04 4.83 -1.20
C SER A 50 -15.06 3.83 -0.64
N ILE A 51 -15.71 4.13 0.49
CA ILE A 51 -16.78 3.28 1.06
C ILE A 51 -18.01 3.29 0.17
N GLU A 52 -18.40 4.45 -0.38
CA GLU A 52 -19.54 4.55 -1.27
C GLU A 52 -19.35 3.70 -2.54
N ASN A 53 -18.18 3.80 -3.16
CA ASN A 53 -17.83 2.98 -4.33
C ASN A 53 -17.69 1.50 -3.96
N LEU A 54 -17.09 1.17 -2.82
CA LEU A 54 -17.01 -0.20 -2.34
C LEU A 54 -18.40 -0.85 -2.23
N LEU A 55 -19.36 -0.14 -1.65
CA LEU A 55 -20.72 -0.64 -1.50
C LEU A 55 -21.51 -0.78 -2.82
N ALA A 56 -21.01 -0.16 -3.90
CA ALA A 56 -21.53 -0.36 -5.25
C ALA A 56 -20.99 -1.62 -5.94
N GLU A 57 -19.89 -2.20 -5.44
CA GLU A 57 -19.36 -3.48 -5.93
C GLU A 57 -20.14 -4.67 -5.35
N ASP A 58 -20.28 -5.75 -6.11
CA ASP A 58 -20.97 -6.98 -5.69
C ASP A 58 -20.36 -7.57 -4.41
N LEU A 59 -19.04 -7.49 -4.26
CA LEU A 59 -18.30 -7.99 -3.10
C LEU A 59 -18.10 -6.94 -2.00
N GLY A 60 -18.67 -5.75 -2.13
CA GLY A 60 -18.40 -4.64 -1.21
C GLY A 60 -18.80 -4.92 0.23
N ARG A 61 -19.98 -5.51 0.47
CA ARG A 61 -20.41 -5.91 1.82
C ARG A 61 -19.54 -7.04 2.37
N HIS A 62 -19.17 -8.02 1.53
CA HIS A 62 -18.24 -9.08 1.90
C HIS A 62 -16.89 -8.51 2.37
N SER A 63 -16.34 -7.53 1.67
CA SER A 63 -15.09 -6.86 2.04
C SER A 63 -15.18 -6.22 3.44
N LEU A 64 -16.24 -5.45 3.73
CA LEU A 64 -16.45 -4.83 5.05
C LEU A 64 -16.61 -5.87 6.17
N ASP A 65 -17.38 -6.93 5.93
CA ASP A 65 -17.58 -8.01 6.89
C ASP A 65 -16.29 -8.80 7.14
N THR A 66 -15.48 -9.00 6.10
CA THR A 66 -14.18 -9.66 6.22
C THR A 66 -13.19 -8.78 6.98
N PHE A 67 -13.16 -7.46 6.74
CA PHE A 67 -12.40 -6.53 7.56
C PHE A 67 -12.76 -6.65 9.04
N ALA A 68 -14.04 -6.59 9.38
CA ALA A 68 -14.49 -6.65 10.76
C ALA A 68 -14.12 -7.98 11.47
N ARG A 69 -14.11 -9.10 10.73
CA ARG A 69 -13.69 -10.40 11.25
C ARG A 69 -12.18 -10.54 11.38
N THR A 70 -11.43 -9.98 10.43
CA THR A 70 -9.96 -10.10 10.37
C THR A 70 -9.26 -9.17 11.36
N TYR A 71 -9.85 -7.99 11.60
CA TYR A 71 -9.28 -6.93 12.44
C TYR A 71 -10.23 -6.49 13.58
N PRO A 72 -10.72 -7.42 14.42
CA PRO A 72 -11.68 -7.09 15.48
C PRO A 72 -11.08 -6.23 16.59
N ASP A 73 -9.76 -6.18 16.66
CA ASP A 73 -8.95 -5.47 17.65
C ASP A 73 -8.64 -4.02 17.24
N ILE A 74 -8.87 -3.63 15.99
CA ILE A 74 -8.67 -2.25 15.54
C ILE A 74 -9.88 -1.39 15.93
N LYS A 75 -9.64 -0.36 16.73
CA LYS A 75 -10.65 0.63 17.08
C LYS A 75 -10.81 1.64 15.95
N VAL A 76 -11.97 1.66 15.30
CA VAL A 76 -12.31 2.66 14.28
C VAL A 76 -13.41 3.57 14.81
N ALA A 77 -13.17 4.87 14.78
CA ALA A 77 -14.10 5.93 15.16
C ALA A 77 -14.43 6.79 13.93
N SER A 78 -15.71 6.90 13.60
CA SER A 78 -16.12 7.77 12.50
C SER A 78 -16.33 9.21 12.99
N TYR A 79 -16.00 10.18 12.13
CA TYR A 79 -16.25 11.59 12.37
C TYR A 79 -17.05 12.24 11.23
N SER A 80 -17.72 13.33 11.53
CA SER A 80 -18.45 14.14 10.56
C SER A 80 -17.70 15.43 10.22
N ALA A 81 -17.82 15.89 8.99
CA ALA A 81 -17.35 17.23 8.59
C ALA A 81 -18.08 18.37 9.37
N SER A 82 -19.24 18.07 9.97
CA SER A 82 -20.00 19.00 10.80
C SER A 82 -19.63 18.97 12.29
N ASP A 83 -18.71 18.12 12.70
CA ASP A 83 -18.24 18.06 14.10
C ASP A 83 -17.57 19.38 14.46
N THR A 84 -18.01 19.97 15.60
CA THR A 84 -17.47 21.25 16.08
C THR A 84 -16.07 21.08 16.67
N GLU A 85 -15.37 22.20 16.78
CA GLU A 85 -14.01 22.23 17.39
C GLU A 85 -14.03 21.69 18.82
N ASP A 86 -15.04 22.00 19.63
CA ASP A 86 -15.18 21.50 20.99
C ASP A 86 -15.29 19.97 21.04
N ILE A 87 -16.02 19.37 20.09
CA ILE A 87 -16.11 17.91 19.95
C ILE A 87 -14.75 17.33 19.64
N TRP A 88 -13.99 17.95 18.75
CA TRP A 88 -12.65 17.49 18.39
C TRP A 88 -11.66 17.67 19.51
N GLN A 89 -11.70 18.78 20.23
CA GLN A 89 -10.84 19.00 21.39
C GLN A 89 -11.05 17.93 22.46
N GLU A 90 -12.30 17.57 22.74
CA GLU A 90 -12.61 16.50 23.70
C GLU A 90 -12.17 15.12 23.18
N ARG A 91 -12.40 14.81 21.92
CA ARG A 91 -11.98 13.52 21.30
C ARG A 91 -10.47 13.32 21.34
N LEU A 92 -9.70 14.38 21.11
CA LEU A 92 -8.24 14.32 21.07
C LEU A 92 -7.57 14.49 22.44
N ARG A 93 -8.34 14.66 23.49
CA ARG A 93 -7.80 14.82 24.84
C ARG A 93 -7.02 13.58 25.28
N GLY A 94 -5.76 13.81 25.66
CA GLY A 94 -4.88 12.78 26.23
C GLY A 94 -4.32 11.79 25.20
N TYR A 95 -4.36 12.09 23.91
CA TYR A 95 -3.51 11.43 22.94
C TYR A 95 -2.09 11.98 23.04
N ASP A 96 -1.12 11.09 22.89
CA ASP A 96 0.31 11.44 22.87
C ASP A 96 0.74 11.81 21.45
N PHE A 97 0.26 11.04 20.46
CA PHE A 97 0.54 11.24 19.05
C PHE A 97 -0.74 11.25 18.20
N VAL A 98 -0.73 12.13 17.22
CA VAL A 98 -1.72 12.18 16.15
C VAL A 98 -1.00 12.04 14.81
N LEU A 99 -1.38 11.06 14.00
CA LEU A 99 -0.86 10.83 12.66
C LEU A 99 -1.94 11.18 11.64
N LEU A 100 -1.60 12.00 10.65
CA LEU A 100 -2.49 12.37 9.56
C LEU A 100 -2.01 11.71 8.26
N HIS A 101 -2.79 10.77 7.74
CA HIS A 101 -2.52 10.18 6.43
C HIS A 101 -2.83 11.15 5.29
N GLU A 102 -2.03 11.14 4.26
CA GLU A 102 -1.99 12.11 3.15
C GLU A 102 -3.32 12.31 2.38
N TRP A 103 -4.20 11.31 2.36
CA TRP A 103 -5.49 11.39 1.66
C TRP A 103 -6.58 12.15 2.44
N ASN A 104 -6.25 12.72 3.58
CA ASN A 104 -7.16 13.58 4.31
C ASN A 104 -7.21 15.00 3.74
N SER A 105 -8.32 15.71 3.98
CA SER A 105 -8.49 17.08 3.52
C SER A 105 -7.60 18.06 4.29
N SER A 106 -7.27 19.19 3.65
CA SER A 106 -6.54 20.29 4.31
C SER A 106 -7.30 20.88 5.51
N CYS A 107 -8.63 20.80 5.51
CA CYS A 107 -9.45 21.22 6.66
C CYS A 107 -9.12 20.40 7.92
N VAL A 108 -8.93 19.08 7.77
CA VAL A 108 -8.53 18.21 8.89
C VAL A 108 -7.11 18.55 9.33
N ALA A 109 -6.18 18.75 8.40
CA ALA A 109 -4.80 19.16 8.73
C ALA A 109 -4.76 20.46 9.55
N HIS A 110 -5.48 21.49 9.11
CA HIS A 110 -5.56 22.78 9.81
C HIS A 110 -6.23 22.68 11.17
N LEU A 111 -7.27 21.86 11.29
CA LEU A 111 -7.93 21.61 12.58
C LEU A 111 -6.95 20.94 13.57
N LEU A 112 -6.25 19.90 13.13
CA LEU A 112 -5.28 19.21 13.98
C LEU A 112 -4.13 20.13 14.39
N LEU A 113 -3.61 20.98 13.49
CA LEU A 113 -2.61 21.99 13.83
C LEU A 113 -3.12 22.99 14.89
N LYS A 114 -4.38 23.41 14.75
CA LYS A 114 -4.99 24.35 15.71
C LYS A 114 -5.17 23.74 17.10
N LEU A 115 -5.58 22.46 17.16
CA LEU A 115 -5.87 21.78 18.44
C LEU A 115 -4.61 21.22 19.12
N ARG A 116 -3.49 21.12 18.41
CA ARG A 116 -2.25 20.53 18.93
C ARG A 116 -1.80 21.16 20.25
N ASP A 117 -1.68 22.48 20.27
CA ASP A 117 -1.14 23.19 21.41
C ASP A 117 -2.07 23.08 22.64
N ALA A 118 -3.38 23.02 22.43
CA ALA A 118 -4.37 22.87 23.50
C ALA A 118 -4.42 21.45 24.09
N ASN A 119 -4.11 20.44 23.29
CA ASN A 119 -4.17 19.02 23.68
C ASN A 119 -2.78 18.44 24.02
N GLY A 120 -1.69 19.07 23.56
CA GLY A 120 -0.31 18.69 23.89
C GLY A 120 0.23 17.46 23.15
N TYR A 121 -0.47 16.98 22.08
CA TYR A 121 0.01 15.85 21.28
C TYR A 121 1.09 16.25 20.27
N LYS A 122 1.88 15.31 19.84
CA LYS A 122 2.76 15.42 18.68
C LYS A 122 1.99 15.09 17.40
N LEU A 123 2.15 15.91 16.35
CA LEU A 123 1.44 15.76 15.09
C LEU A 123 2.38 15.37 13.98
N LEU A 124 2.20 14.16 13.41
CA LEU A 124 2.97 13.64 12.29
C LEU A 124 2.12 13.52 11.03
N PHE A 125 2.74 13.77 9.88
CA PHE A 125 2.14 13.49 8.58
C PHE A 125 2.67 12.16 8.04
N HIS A 126 1.79 11.30 7.49
CA HIS A 126 2.16 10.02 6.92
C HIS A 126 1.80 9.97 5.44
N ASP A 127 2.82 9.89 4.59
CA ASP A 127 2.69 9.82 3.13
C ASP A 127 3.03 8.43 2.61
N THR A 128 2.12 7.89 1.80
CA THR A 128 2.25 6.58 1.12
C THR A 128 2.01 6.69 -0.40
N HIS A 129 2.17 7.90 -0.96
CA HIS A 129 1.90 8.15 -2.39
C HIS A 129 2.89 9.12 -3.01
N HIS A 130 2.88 9.23 -4.34
CA HIS A 130 3.80 10.10 -5.10
C HIS A 130 3.39 11.57 -5.19
N ARG A 131 2.24 11.98 -4.63
CA ARG A 131 1.66 13.31 -4.87
C ARG A 131 2.52 14.47 -4.39
N ALA A 132 3.30 14.31 -3.35
CA ALA A 132 4.25 15.35 -2.92
C ALA A 132 5.27 15.69 -4.02
N SER A 133 5.58 14.73 -4.93
CA SER A 133 6.41 14.92 -6.11
C SER A 133 5.61 15.38 -7.34
N SER A 134 4.46 14.75 -7.62
CA SER A 134 3.71 14.97 -8.86
C SER A 134 2.72 16.13 -8.82
N SER A 135 2.31 16.58 -7.63
CA SER A 135 1.34 17.67 -7.40
C SER A 135 1.68 18.46 -6.14
N PRO A 136 2.90 19.02 -6.03
CA PRO A 136 3.41 19.64 -4.80
C PRO A 136 2.55 20.81 -4.32
N GLU A 137 1.85 21.51 -5.21
CA GLU A 137 0.92 22.58 -4.89
C GLU A 137 -0.23 22.11 -3.96
N SER A 138 -0.67 20.88 -4.11
CA SER A 138 -1.72 20.29 -3.25
C SER A 138 -1.25 20.03 -1.82
N PHE A 139 0.07 19.94 -1.60
CA PHE A 139 0.69 19.73 -0.30
C PHE A 139 1.08 21.05 0.38
N SER A 140 1.33 22.11 -0.38
CA SER A 140 1.69 23.42 0.16
C SER A 140 0.61 23.99 1.09
N ILE A 141 -0.67 23.65 0.85
CA ILE A 141 -1.78 24.11 1.69
C ILE A 141 -1.87 23.40 3.05
N LEU A 142 -1.17 22.26 3.23
CA LEU A 142 -1.22 21.47 4.47
C LEU A 142 -0.37 22.07 5.59
N GLN A 143 0.52 23.04 5.31
CA GLN A 143 1.43 23.66 6.27
C GLN A 143 2.31 22.62 7.00
N LEU A 144 2.93 21.71 6.22
CA LEU A 144 3.69 20.57 6.77
C LEU A 144 4.92 20.98 7.58
N ASP A 145 5.45 22.17 7.35
CA ASP A 145 6.51 22.82 8.13
C ASP A 145 6.11 23.07 9.61
N ARG A 146 4.81 23.03 9.90
CA ARG A 146 4.26 23.18 11.27
C ARG A 146 4.00 21.86 11.97
N PHE A 147 4.12 20.72 11.28
CA PHE A 147 4.02 19.41 11.90
C PHE A 147 5.29 19.10 12.69
N ASP A 148 5.20 18.21 13.68
CA ASP A 148 6.39 17.72 14.41
C ASP A 148 7.27 16.84 13.51
N GLY A 149 6.76 16.36 12.38
CA GLY A 149 7.53 15.70 11.34
C GLY A 149 6.69 14.96 10.31
N VAL A 150 7.39 14.36 9.34
CA VAL A 150 6.79 13.62 8.21
C VAL A 150 7.39 12.21 8.15
N LEU A 151 6.51 11.22 7.95
CA LEU A 151 6.83 9.83 7.65
C LEU A 151 6.67 9.64 6.14
N ALA A 152 7.76 9.53 5.41
CA ALA A 152 7.80 9.38 3.96
C ALA A 152 8.11 7.92 3.60
N PHE A 153 7.42 7.32 2.63
CA PHE A 153 7.57 5.91 2.30
C PHE A 153 8.77 5.58 1.36
N GLY A 154 9.76 6.48 1.30
CA GLY A 154 11.02 6.28 0.59
C GLY A 154 11.95 7.49 0.69
N GLU A 155 13.26 7.28 0.50
CA GLU A 155 14.28 8.30 0.62
C GLU A 155 14.11 9.44 -0.40
N ALA A 156 13.60 9.13 -1.59
CA ALA A 156 13.30 10.15 -2.60
C ALA A 156 12.24 11.13 -2.09
N LEU A 157 11.19 10.66 -1.45
CA LEU A 157 10.16 11.52 -0.84
C LEU A 157 10.67 12.25 0.39
N ARG A 158 11.48 11.59 1.22
CA ARG A 158 12.14 12.23 2.35
C ARG A 158 12.93 13.47 1.91
N SER A 159 13.70 13.37 0.81
CA SER A 159 14.43 14.49 0.23
C SER A 159 13.50 15.61 -0.24
N ILE A 160 12.39 15.25 -0.93
CA ILE A 160 11.39 16.21 -1.40
C ILE A 160 10.78 16.99 -0.23
N TYR A 161 10.39 16.32 0.87
CA TYR A 161 9.82 17.00 2.05
C TYR A 161 10.80 17.98 2.69
N ARG A 162 12.08 17.64 2.77
CA ARG A 162 13.11 18.51 3.32
C ARG A 162 13.43 19.68 2.41
N GLU A 163 13.61 19.44 1.13
CA GLU A 163 14.12 20.42 0.17
C GLU A 163 13.03 21.33 -0.40
N CYS A 164 11.83 20.79 -0.65
CA CYS A 164 10.75 21.54 -1.30
C CYS A 164 9.71 22.07 -0.30
N PHE A 165 9.49 21.38 0.83
CA PHE A 165 8.49 21.78 1.82
C PHE A 165 9.11 22.34 3.12
N GLY A 166 10.43 22.33 3.26
CA GLY A 166 11.13 22.89 4.42
C GLY A 166 10.85 22.16 5.73
N VAL A 167 10.45 20.88 5.68
CA VAL A 167 10.20 20.08 6.87
C VAL A 167 11.52 19.68 7.51
N GLU A 168 11.70 19.98 8.78
CA GLU A 168 12.95 19.72 9.51
C GLU A 168 13.11 18.22 9.82
N HIS A 169 12.07 17.61 10.37
CA HIS A 169 12.08 16.21 10.79
C HIS A 169 11.34 15.34 9.79
N VAL A 170 12.07 14.55 9.03
CA VAL A 170 11.51 13.60 8.05
C VAL A 170 12.19 12.26 8.20
N TRP A 171 11.40 11.21 8.44
CA TRP A 171 11.87 9.83 8.53
C TRP A 171 11.36 9.04 7.34
N THR A 172 12.16 8.09 6.86
CA THR A 172 11.72 7.11 5.89
C THR A 172 11.01 5.97 6.61
N LEU A 173 9.75 5.77 6.30
CA LEU A 173 8.92 4.67 6.79
C LEU A 173 8.29 3.95 5.59
N HIS A 174 8.99 2.94 5.07
CA HIS A 174 8.51 2.16 3.93
C HIS A 174 7.20 1.44 4.22
N GLU A 175 6.46 1.12 3.17
CA GLU A 175 5.37 0.14 3.25
C GLU A 175 5.90 -1.23 3.64
N ALA A 176 5.01 -2.13 4.01
CA ALA A 176 5.33 -3.48 4.44
C ALA A 176 4.11 -4.40 4.32
N ALA A 177 4.31 -5.70 4.42
CA ALA A 177 3.22 -6.67 4.44
C ALA A 177 2.70 -6.93 5.87
N ASP A 178 1.38 -7.01 6.03
CA ASP A 178 0.77 -7.66 7.18
C ASP A 178 0.84 -9.18 6.99
N THR A 179 1.89 -9.80 7.50
CA THR A 179 2.17 -11.24 7.34
C THR A 179 1.21 -12.13 8.15
N SER A 180 0.34 -11.57 8.97
CA SER A 180 -0.76 -12.31 9.58
C SER A 180 -1.88 -12.63 8.57
N VAL A 181 -1.96 -11.86 7.48
CA VAL A 181 -2.93 -11.98 6.38
C VAL A 181 -2.25 -12.41 5.09
N PHE A 182 -1.23 -11.67 4.66
CA PHE A 182 -0.45 -11.96 3.44
C PHE A 182 0.66 -12.96 3.77
N ARG A 183 0.38 -14.22 3.49
CA ARG A 183 1.27 -15.36 3.76
C ARG A 183 0.97 -16.51 2.81
N PRO A 184 1.88 -17.46 2.63
CA PRO A 184 1.59 -18.65 1.84
C PRO A 184 0.35 -19.38 2.35
N LEU A 185 -0.54 -19.74 1.44
CA LEU A 185 -1.73 -20.54 1.71
C LEU A 185 -1.62 -21.88 0.99
N THR A 186 -2.12 -22.95 1.61
CA THR A 186 -2.16 -24.30 1.04
C THR A 186 -3.60 -24.76 0.83
N GLY A 187 -3.80 -25.66 -0.13
CA GLY A 187 -5.12 -26.23 -0.40
C GLY A 187 -6.08 -25.30 -1.13
N VAL A 188 -5.56 -24.22 -1.72
CA VAL A 188 -6.33 -23.34 -2.60
C VAL A 188 -6.46 -24.00 -3.96
N ALA A 189 -7.65 -23.91 -4.57
CA ALA A 189 -7.88 -24.45 -5.91
C ALA A 189 -7.07 -23.64 -6.96
N ALA A 190 -6.53 -24.33 -7.97
CA ALA A 190 -5.81 -23.67 -9.05
C ALA A 190 -6.71 -22.70 -9.83
N GLY A 191 -6.20 -21.50 -10.07
CA GLY A 191 -6.81 -20.44 -10.84
C GLY A 191 -6.12 -20.18 -12.17
N PRO A 192 -6.12 -18.91 -12.64
CA PRO A 192 -5.25 -18.46 -13.74
C PRO A 192 -3.78 -18.58 -13.32
N GLN A 193 -2.90 -19.00 -14.26
CA GLN A 193 -1.49 -19.19 -13.95
C GLN A 193 -0.78 -17.85 -13.71
N ILE A 194 -1.19 -16.81 -14.43
CA ILE A 194 -0.60 -15.48 -14.35
C ILE A 194 -1.65 -14.52 -13.79
N ILE A 195 -1.31 -13.77 -12.77
CA ILE A 195 -2.20 -12.74 -12.22
C ILE A 195 -1.50 -11.39 -12.12
N TRP A 196 -2.28 -10.34 -12.19
CA TRP A 196 -1.87 -9.00 -11.82
C TRP A 196 -2.97 -8.30 -11.02
N ILE A 197 -2.59 -7.67 -9.92
CA ILE A 197 -3.49 -6.90 -9.07
C ILE A 197 -3.08 -5.43 -9.15
N GLY A 198 -3.88 -4.62 -9.84
CA GLY A 198 -3.60 -3.21 -10.02
C GLY A 198 -4.64 -2.49 -10.87
N ASN A 199 -4.79 -1.19 -10.67
CA ASN A 199 -5.67 -0.37 -11.50
C ASN A 199 -4.97 -0.01 -12.81
N TRP A 200 -5.72 0.37 -13.85
CA TRP A 200 -5.13 0.78 -15.14
C TRP A 200 -4.17 1.95 -15.01
N GLY A 201 -4.50 2.94 -14.14
CA GLY A 201 -3.55 3.97 -13.71
C GLY A 201 -3.57 5.26 -14.52
N ASP A 202 -4.71 5.59 -15.15
CA ASP A 202 -4.97 6.92 -15.74
C ASP A 202 -3.77 7.43 -16.60
N ASP A 203 -3.27 6.61 -17.55
CA ASP A 203 -2.11 6.83 -18.43
C ASP A 203 -0.72 6.82 -17.74
N GLU A 204 -0.64 6.71 -16.44
CA GLU A 204 0.64 6.70 -15.70
C GLU A 204 1.47 5.43 -15.91
N ARG A 205 0.90 4.38 -16.52
CA ARG A 205 1.56 3.10 -16.83
C ARG A 205 0.88 2.30 -17.95
N SER A 206 0.03 2.91 -18.76
CA SER A 206 -0.71 2.20 -19.82
C SER A 206 0.21 1.54 -20.84
N THR A 207 1.31 2.21 -21.20
CA THR A 207 2.34 1.66 -22.09
C THR A 207 3.07 0.49 -21.44
N GLU A 208 3.46 0.63 -20.19
CA GLU A 208 4.16 -0.40 -19.42
C GLU A 208 3.27 -1.63 -19.21
N ILE A 209 1.98 -1.46 -18.95
CA ILE A 209 1.02 -2.57 -18.86
C ILE A 209 0.96 -3.32 -20.18
N ARG A 210 0.83 -2.62 -21.31
CA ARG A 210 0.81 -3.26 -22.63
C ARG A 210 2.11 -4.02 -22.90
N ASP A 211 3.25 -3.38 -22.69
CA ASP A 211 4.56 -3.90 -23.09
C ASP A 211 5.09 -5.00 -22.16
N TYR A 212 4.83 -4.89 -20.85
CA TYR A 212 5.36 -5.83 -19.84
C TYR A 212 4.33 -6.80 -19.27
N LEU A 213 3.04 -6.69 -19.63
CA LEU A 213 2.02 -7.63 -19.19
C LEU A 213 1.20 -8.17 -20.36
N LEU A 214 0.50 -7.31 -21.15
CA LEU A 214 -0.45 -7.79 -22.16
C LEU A 214 0.26 -8.50 -23.30
N THR A 215 1.33 -7.94 -23.86
CA THR A 215 2.09 -8.55 -24.95
C THR A 215 2.74 -9.86 -24.54
N PRO A 216 3.44 -9.98 -23.40
CA PRO A 216 3.91 -11.26 -22.88
C PRO A 216 2.79 -12.26 -22.61
N ALA A 217 1.68 -11.85 -21.99
CA ALA A 217 0.54 -12.72 -21.71
C ALA A 217 -0.05 -13.32 -23.01
N ALA A 218 -0.29 -12.51 -24.03
CA ALA A 218 -0.77 -12.97 -25.34
C ALA A 218 0.19 -13.97 -26.00
N SER A 219 1.49 -13.81 -25.80
CA SER A 219 2.51 -14.73 -26.32
C SER A 219 2.53 -16.07 -25.59
N LEU A 220 2.09 -16.09 -24.31
CA LEU A 220 2.00 -17.28 -23.47
C LEU A 220 0.63 -17.97 -23.54
N ALA A 221 -0.40 -17.29 -24.04
CA ALA A 221 -1.68 -17.91 -24.36
C ALA A 221 -1.54 -18.81 -25.62
N PRO A 222 -2.28 -19.90 -25.76
CA PRO A 222 -3.32 -20.43 -24.86
C PRO A 222 -2.81 -21.37 -23.76
N GLU A 223 -1.51 -21.53 -23.59
CA GLU A 223 -0.93 -22.47 -22.62
C GLU A 223 -1.18 -22.02 -21.17
N PHE A 224 -1.04 -20.71 -20.94
CA PHE A 224 -1.21 -20.10 -19.60
C PHE A 224 -2.26 -18.99 -19.64
N ARG A 225 -3.27 -19.10 -18.78
CA ARG A 225 -4.32 -18.08 -18.62
C ARG A 225 -3.82 -16.94 -17.75
N THR A 226 -4.14 -15.73 -18.16
CA THR A 226 -3.84 -14.50 -17.43
C THR A 226 -5.12 -13.83 -16.96
N CYS A 227 -5.18 -13.42 -15.68
CA CYS A 227 -6.27 -12.64 -15.13
C CYS A 227 -5.77 -11.38 -14.42
N ILE A 228 -6.48 -10.28 -14.63
CA ILE A 228 -6.19 -8.98 -14.04
C ILE A 228 -7.32 -8.58 -13.10
N TYR A 229 -6.95 -8.11 -11.89
CA TYR A 229 -7.88 -7.58 -10.91
C TYR A 229 -7.60 -6.10 -10.64
N GLY A 230 -8.65 -5.31 -10.53
CA GLY A 230 -8.54 -3.90 -10.20
C GLY A 230 -9.84 -3.14 -10.50
N VAL A 231 -9.85 -1.86 -10.20
CA VAL A 231 -11.00 -0.98 -10.43
C VAL A 231 -10.64 0.14 -11.39
N ARG A 232 -11.66 0.87 -11.89
CA ARG A 232 -11.49 2.03 -12.77
C ARG A 232 -10.79 1.71 -14.09
N TYR A 233 -11.16 0.58 -14.71
CA TYR A 233 -10.71 0.25 -16.05
C TYR A 233 -11.61 0.95 -17.07
N PRO A 234 -11.08 1.86 -17.90
CA PRO A 234 -11.85 2.45 -18.99
C PRO A 234 -12.15 1.42 -20.08
N GLU A 235 -13.14 1.70 -20.91
CA GLU A 235 -13.59 0.79 -21.98
C GLU A 235 -12.44 0.40 -22.92
N ASP A 236 -11.58 1.36 -23.28
CA ASP A 236 -10.40 1.09 -24.13
C ASP A 236 -9.42 0.11 -23.46
N ALA A 237 -9.27 0.18 -22.15
CA ALA A 237 -8.45 -0.79 -21.41
C ALA A 237 -9.05 -2.19 -21.47
N LEU A 238 -10.36 -2.32 -21.25
CA LEU A 238 -11.06 -3.60 -21.33
C LEU A 238 -10.98 -4.20 -22.74
N ASN A 239 -11.08 -3.37 -23.77
CA ASN A 239 -10.89 -3.79 -25.16
C ASN A 239 -9.45 -4.29 -25.43
N GLN A 240 -8.44 -3.64 -24.81
CA GLN A 240 -7.06 -4.11 -24.92
C GLN A 240 -6.86 -5.44 -24.20
N LEU A 241 -7.45 -5.65 -23.00
CA LEU A 241 -7.40 -6.96 -22.33
C LEU A 241 -7.99 -8.05 -23.21
N ALA A 242 -9.18 -7.84 -23.75
CA ALA A 242 -9.86 -8.81 -24.62
C ALA A 242 -9.04 -9.12 -25.89
N ALA A 243 -8.41 -8.12 -26.51
CA ALA A 243 -7.57 -8.30 -27.69
C ALA A 243 -6.28 -9.10 -27.41
N HIS A 244 -5.84 -9.18 -26.15
CA HIS A 244 -4.66 -9.95 -25.71
C HIS A 244 -5.03 -11.25 -24.99
N GLU A 245 -6.29 -11.68 -25.04
CA GLU A 245 -6.80 -12.89 -24.37
C GLU A 245 -6.58 -12.88 -22.84
N VAL A 246 -6.64 -11.69 -22.23
CA VAL A 246 -6.48 -11.49 -20.77
C VAL A 246 -7.85 -11.33 -20.13
N GLU A 247 -8.12 -12.14 -19.11
CA GLU A 247 -9.35 -12.09 -18.33
C GLU A 247 -9.36 -10.86 -17.41
N TYR A 248 -10.53 -10.21 -17.29
CA TYR A 248 -10.74 -9.15 -16.29
C TYR A 248 -11.57 -9.65 -15.14
N GLY A 249 -10.97 -9.77 -13.97
CA GLY A 249 -11.60 -10.27 -12.74
C GLY A 249 -12.34 -9.19 -11.95
N GLY A 250 -12.27 -7.91 -12.38
CA GLY A 250 -12.95 -6.81 -11.68
C GLY A 250 -12.35 -6.47 -10.32
N TYR A 251 -13.19 -5.93 -9.44
CA TYR A 251 -12.80 -5.60 -8.08
C TYR A 251 -12.43 -6.87 -7.29
N LEU A 252 -11.27 -6.83 -6.64
CA LEU A 252 -10.81 -7.86 -5.73
C LEU A 252 -10.70 -7.25 -4.31
N PRO A 253 -11.47 -7.75 -3.32
CA PRO A 253 -11.25 -7.40 -1.93
C PRO A 253 -9.80 -7.65 -1.53
N ASN A 254 -9.16 -6.68 -0.90
CA ASN A 254 -7.74 -6.78 -0.56
C ASN A 254 -7.44 -8.00 0.34
N LEU A 255 -8.37 -8.37 1.23
CA LEU A 255 -8.22 -9.53 2.11
C LEU A 255 -8.42 -10.89 1.41
N ASP A 256 -8.93 -10.89 0.17
CA ASP A 256 -9.04 -12.09 -0.66
C ASP A 256 -7.80 -12.25 -1.57
N ALA A 257 -6.97 -11.20 -1.71
CA ALA A 257 -5.77 -11.24 -2.53
C ALA A 257 -4.79 -12.38 -2.18
N PRO A 258 -4.58 -12.78 -0.91
CA PRO A 258 -3.75 -13.93 -0.59
C PRO A 258 -4.25 -15.25 -1.20
N CYS A 259 -5.58 -15.44 -1.31
CA CYS A 259 -6.16 -16.61 -1.99
C CYS A 259 -5.91 -16.56 -3.50
N VAL A 260 -5.98 -15.37 -4.11
CA VAL A 260 -5.69 -15.18 -5.53
C VAL A 260 -4.20 -15.43 -5.82
N TYR A 261 -3.29 -14.90 -5.01
CA TYR A 261 -1.86 -15.21 -5.11
C TYR A 261 -1.59 -16.72 -4.98
N ALA A 262 -2.21 -17.38 -4.01
CA ALA A 262 -2.02 -18.81 -3.78
C ALA A 262 -2.66 -19.71 -4.87
N SER A 263 -3.59 -19.19 -5.66
CA SER A 263 -4.23 -19.91 -6.78
C SER A 263 -3.44 -19.84 -8.08
N ALA A 264 -2.46 -18.95 -8.16
CA ALA A 264 -1.67 -18.66 -9.36
C ALA A 264 -0.23 -19.19 -9.24
N GLU A 265 0.47 -19.25 -10.37
CA GLU A 265 1.86 -19.70 -10.46
C GLU A 265 2.84 -18.53 -10.55
N LEU A 266 2.37 -17.36 -11.02
CA LEU A 266 3.18 -16.18 -11.26
C LEU A 266 2.37 -14.90 -11.08
N THR A 267 3.01 -13.86 -10.52
CA THR A 267 2.48 -12.49 -10.56
C THR A 267 3.49 -11.52 -11.17
N VAL A 268 2.96 -10.38 -11.61
CA VAL A 268 3.74 -9.34 -12.28
C VAL A 268 3.66 -8.04 -11.48
N HIS A 269 4.75 -7.28 -11.46
CA HIS A 269 4.79 -5.93 -10.93
C HIS A 269 5.04 -4.91 -12.03
N ILE A 270 4.13 -3.94 -12.16
CA ILE A 270 4.23 -2.82 -13.10
C ILE A 270 4.18 -1.51 -12.29
N PRO A 271 5.32 -0.87 -12.01
CA PRO A 271 5.35 0.40 -11.29
C PRO A 271 4.75 1.52 -12.14
N ARG A 272 4.27 2.59 -11.49
CA ARG A 272 3.89 3.83 -12.18
C ARG A 272 5.13 4.61 -12.58
N GLN A 273 5.02 5.40 -13.64
CA GLN A 273 6.13 6.21 -14.17
C GLN A 273 6.72 7.18 -13.15
N GLN A 274 5.93 7.66 -12.19
CA GLN A 274 6.43 8.51 -11.10
C GLN A 274 7.50 7.79 -10.27
N TYR A 275 7.33 6.50 -9.99
CA TYR A 275 8.30 5.71 -9.21
C TYR A 275 9.53 5.29 -10.01
N THR A 276 9.43 5.19 -11.33
CA THR A 276 10.58 4.86 -12.18
C THR A 276 11.40 6.06 -12.59
N ASN A 277 10.79 7.24 -12.70
CA ASN A 277 11.42 8.46 -13.19
C ASN A 277 11.90 9.37 -12.06
N ALA A 278 10.98 9.85 -11.21
CA ALA A 278 11.25 10.88 -10.23
C ALA A 278 11.58 10.34 -8.82
N MET A 279 11.04 9.17 -8.46
CA MET A 279 11.13 8.63 -7.10
C MET A 279 11.72 7.22 -7.12
N GLN A 280 12.93 7.09 -7.64
CA GLN A 280 13.63 5.82 -7.67
C GLN A 280 13.86 5.28 -6.24
N GLY A 281 13.78 3.96 -6.10
CA GLY A 281 13.98 3.28 -4.81
C GLY A 281 12.69 2.89 -4.09
N ILE A 282 11.53 3.35 -4.57
CA ILE A 282 10.24 3.09 -3.93
C ILE A 282 9.51 1.96 -4.67
N PRO A 283 9.41 0.75 -4.10
CA PRO A 283 8.54 -0.29 -4.60
C PRO A 283 7.08 0.04 -4.28
N THR A 284 6.15 -0.47 -5.07
CA THR A 284 4.75 -0.40 -4.66
C THR A 284 4.43 -1.50 -3.65
N ILE A 285 3.34 -1.32 -2.90
CA ILE A 285 2.86 -2.29 -1.92
C ILE A 285 2.72 -3.72 -2.51
N ARG A 286 2.47 -3.85 -3.82
CA ARG A 286 2.27 -5.14 -4.49
C ARG A 286 3.51 -6.05 -4.45
N VAL A 287 4.70 -5.48 -4.40
CA VAL A 287 5.94 -6.27 -4.23
C VAL A 287 5.93 -6.93 -2.85
N PHE A 288 5.64 -6.18 -1.80
CA PHE A 288 5.58 -6.72 -0.42
C PHE A 288 4.47 -7.78 -0.28
N GLU A 289 3.28 -7.55 -0.86
CA GLU A 289 2.16 -8.50 -0.84
C GLU A 289 2.51 -9.82 -1.52
N ALA A 290 3.02 -9.75 -2.75
CA ALA A 290 3.36 -10.92 -3.53
C ALA A 290 4.44 -11.77 -2.85
N LEU A 291 5.55 -11.13 -2.44
CA LEU A 291 6.65 -11.84 -1.78
C LEU A 291 6.22 -12.42 -0.42
N ALA A 292 5.37 -11.72 0.34
CA ALA A 292 4.80 -12.24 1.59
C ALA A 292 3.91 -13.48 1.36
N CYS A 293 3.21 -13.55 0.23
CA CYS A 293 2.39 -14.70 -0.15
C CYS A 293 3.22 -15.86 -0.72
N GLY A 294 4.52 -15.65 -0.97
CA GLY A 294 5.40 -16.68 -1.51
C GLY A 294 5.05 -17.07 -2.94
N ILE A 295 4.63 -16.11 -3.78
CA ILE A 295 4.41 -16.30 -5.22
C ILE A 295 5.61 -15.77 -6.00
N PRO A 296 6.06 -16.44 -7.06
CA PRO A 296 7.09 -15.92 -7.96
C PRO A 296 6.66 -14.57 -8.56
N LEU A 297 7.59 -13.61 -8.63
CA LEU A 297 7.34 -12.26 -9.11
C LEU A 297 8.30 -11.89 -10.23
N VAL A 298 7.77 -11.39 -11.34
CA VAL A 298 8.54 -10.70 -12.38
C VAL A 298 8.13 -9.24 -12.41
N SER A 299 9.09 -8.34 -12.30
CA SER A 299 8.86 -6.90 -12.28
C SER A 299 9.28 -6.24 -13.59
N ALA A 300 8.47 -5.32 -14.11
CA ALA A 300 8.91 -4.34 -15.08
C ALA A 300 10.04 -3.48 -14.47
N PRO A 301 10.86 -2.77 -15.29
CA PRO A 301 12.05 -2.08 -14.79
C PRO A 301 11.74 -0.99 -13.78
N TRP A 302 12.47 -1.01 -12.66
CA TRP A 302 12.62 0.09 -11.70
C TRP A 302 13.99 -0.05 -11.02
N ARG A 303 14.34 0.84 -10.12
CA ARG A 303 15.65 0.81 -9.48
C ARG A 303 15.49 0.76 -7.96
N ASP A 304 15.88 -0.34 -7.35
CA ASP A 304 16.00 -0.47 -5.89
C ASP A 304 17.31 0.19 -5.40
N VAL A 305 17.33 1.52 -5.44
CA VAL A 305 18.51 2.29 -4.99
C VAL A 305 18.68 2.29 -3.47
N GLU A 306 17.64 1.88 -2.74
CA GLU A 306 17.63 1.80 -1.29
C GLU A 306 18.06 0.40 -0.78
N GLY A 307 18.18 -0.58 -1.66
CA GLY A 307 18.61 -1.93 -1.30
C GLY A 307 17.61 -2.68 -0.42
N LEU A 308 16.34 -2.50 -0.68
CA LEU A 308 15.25 -3.13 0.08
C LEU A 308 15.22 -4.63 -0.12
N PHE A 309 15.52 -5.09 -1.32
CA PHE A 309 15.49 -6.50 -1.73
C PHE A 309 16.87 -7.02 -2.10
N ARG A 310 17.07 -8.31 -1.93
CA ARG A 310 18.29 -9.00 -2.36
C ARG A 310 18.18 -9.37 -3.85
N PRO A 311 19.30 -9.45 -4.58
CA PRO A 311 19.30 -10.05 -5.91
C PRO A 311 18.70 -11.46 -5.88
N GLY A 312 17.71 -11.72 -6.74
CA GLY A 312 17.02 -13.01 -6.85
C GLY A 312 15.80 -13.18 -5.92
N ASP A 313 15.40 -12.18 -5.15
CA ASP A 313 14.12 -12.19 -4.43
C ASP A 313 12.92 -12.13 -5.41
N PHE A 314 13.11 -11.50 -6.55
CA PHE A 314 12.26 -11.51 -7.72
C PHE A 314 13.09 -11.23 -8.97
N TYR A 315 12.52 -11.47 -10.16
CA TYR A 315 13.18 -11.14 -11.40
C TYR A 315 12.81 -9.72 -11.84
N MET A 316 13.79 -8.91 -12.19
CA MET A 316 13.57 -7.57 -12.75
C MET A 316 13.90 -7.59 -14.23
N ALA A 317 12.90 -7.51 -15.08
CA ALA A 317 13.05 -7.51 -16.52
C ALA A 317 13.65 -6.20 -17.01
N SER A 318 14.58 -6.29 -17.95
CA SER A 318 15.25 -5.15 -18.58
C SER A 318 14.53 -4.65 -19.85
N SER A 319 13.64 -5.48 -20.40
CA SER A 319 12.88 -5.20 -21.63
C SER A 319 11.63 -6.07 -21.70
N PRO A 320 10.66 -5.76 -22.59
CA PRO A 320 9.50 -6.62 -22.82
C PRO A 320 9.86 -8.06 -23.26
N ALA A 321 10.90 -8.23 -24.05
CA ALA A 321 11.38 -9.55 -24.46
C ALA A 321 11.98 -10.34 -23.27
N ASP A 322 12.70 -9.66 -22.40
CA ASP A 322 13.24 -10.23 -21.17
C ASP A 322 12.13 -10.61 -20.19
N MET A 323 11.07 -9.78 -20.11
CA MET A 323 9.86 -10.06 -19.34
C MET A 323 9.20 -11.36 -19.78
N LEU A 324 8.97 -11.53 -21.08
CA LEU A 324 8.41 -12.76 -21.66
C LEU A 324 9.28 -13.96 -21.35
N SER A 325 10.61 -13.84 -21.51
CA SER A 325 11.55 -14.93 -21.23
C SER A 325 11.50 -15.35 -19.76
N ALA A 326 11.51 -14.38 -18.84
CA ALA A 326 11.47 -14.64 -17.41
C ALA A 326 10.15 -15.28 -16.96
N MET A 327 9.01 -14.77 -17.47
CA MET A 327 7.70 -15.36 -17.20
C MET A 327 7.63 -16.80 -17.71
N SER A 328 8.09 -17.06 -18.95
CA SER A 328 8.11 -18.39 -19.54
C SER A 328 9.01 -19.35 -18.74
N GLU A 329 10.20 -18.90 -18.31
CA GLU A 329 11.09 -19.72 -17.49
C GLU A 329 10.45 -20.15 -16.18
N LEU A 330 9.85 -19.21 -15.44
CA LEU A 330 9.23 -19.52 -14.14
C LEU A 330 8.02 -20.44 -14.29
N LEU A 331 7.20 -20.29 -15.34
CA LEU A 331 6.03 -21.12 -15.59
C LEU A 331 6.40 -22.56 -15.99
N HIS A 332 7.52 -22.76 -16.69
CA HIS A 332 7.96 -24.10 -17.12
C HIS A 332 8.92 -24.78 -16.14
N ASN A 333 9.46 -24.04 -15.15
CA ASN A 333 10.44 -24.56 -14.19
C ASN A 333 9.99 -24.32 -12.74
N PRO A 334 9.09 -25.17 -12.20
CA PRO A 334 8.54 -25.00 -10.85
C PRO A 334 9.59 -24.93 -9.73
N ASP A 335 10.71 -25.61 -9.89
CA ASP A 335 11.81 -25.58 -8.88
C ASP A 335 12.47 -24.19 -8.82
N VAL A 336 12.72 -23.56 -9.99
CA VAL A 336 13.26 -22.19 -10.06
C VAL A 336 12.25 -21.19 -9.49
N ALA A 337 10.98 -21.36 -9.84
CA ALA A 337 9.89 -20.54 -9.33
C ALA A 337 9.79 -20.63 -7.79
N ALA A 338 9.82 -21.83 -7.24
CA ALA A 338 9.77 -22.08 -5.80
C ALA A 338 10.99 -21.50 -5.05
N GLU A 339 12.20 -21.61 -5.64
CA GLU A 339 13.40 -21.02 -5.07
C GLU A 339 13.29 -19.49 -5.00
N GLN A 340 12.89 -18.83 -6.10
CA GLN A 340 12.70 -17.38 -6.12
C GLN A 340 11.65 -16.94 -5.10
N ALA A 341 10.48 -17.57 -5.08
CA ALA A 341 9.40 -17.28 -4.14
C ALA A 341 9.84 -17.42 -2.68
N GLY A 342 10.59 -18.48 -2.37
CA GLY A 342 11.15 -18.72 -1.04
C GLY A 342 12.12 -17.61 -0.60
N ARG A 343 13.01 -17.16 -1.50
CA ARG A 343 13.95 -16.07 -1.24
C ARG A 343 13.24 -14.74 -0.98
N GLY A 344 12.25 -14.40 -1.79
CA GLY A 344 11.46 -13.18 -1.62
C GLY A 344 10.68 -13.18 -0.29
N LEU A 345 10.04 -14.30 0.05
CA LEU A 345 9.37 -14.49 1.32
C LEU A 345 10.32 -14.32 2.50
N GLU A 346 11.50 -14.94 2.46
CA GLU A 346 12.51 -14.79 3.51
C GLU A 346 12.90 -13.31 3.72
N THR A 347 13.10 -12.54 2.65
CA THR A 347 13.43 -11.11 2.75
C THR A 347 12.31 -10.32 3.39
N VAL A 348 11.06 -10.54 3.00
CA VAL A 348 9.91 -9.84 3.60
C VAL A 348 9.80 -10.18 5.09
N LEU A 349 9.86 -11.46 5.45
CA LEU A 349 9.79 -11.88 6.85
C LEU A 349 10.91 -11.31 7.72
N ALA A 350 12.09 -11.12 7.14
CA ALA A 350 13.26 -10.62 7.86
C ALA A 350 13.28 -9.09 8.03
N ARG A 351 12.59 -8.31 7.15
CA ARG A 351 12.80 -6.85 7.09
C ARG A 351 11.56 -6.02 6.78
N HIS A 352 10.50 -6.60 6.22
CA HIS A 352 9.41 -5.84 5.62
C HIS A 352 8.03 -6.30 6.08
N THR A 353 7.89 -6.58 7.39
CA THR A 353 6.60 -6.82 8.02
C THR A 353 6.06 -5.56 8.68
N CYS A 354 4.77 -5.49 8.92
CA CYS A 354 4.15 -4.40 9.67
C CYS A 354 4.69 -4.28 11.09
N GLU A 355 5.16 -5.38 11.69
CA GLU A 355 5.81 -5.39 13.00
C GLU A 355 7.13 -4.59 12.96
N HIS A 356 7.98 -4.78 11.94
CA HIS A 356 9.20 -3.97 11.78
C HIS A 356 8.90 -2.48 11.62
N ARG A 357 7.81 -2.12 10.92
CA ARG A 357 7.41 -0.71 10.78
C ARG A 357 6.84 -0.13 12.07
N ALA A 358 6.12 -0.95 12.85
CA ALA A 358 5.65 -0.53 14.15
C ALA A 358 6.80 -0.31 15.15
N GLU A 359 7.85 -1.16 15.11
CA GLU A 359 9.08 -0.96 15.90
C GLU A 359 9.78 0.34 15.49
N GLN A 360 10.00 0.53 14.18
CA GLN A 360 10.60 1.76 13.65
C GLN A 360 9.79 3.02 14.02
N LEU A 361 8.46 2.95 13.96
CA LEU A 361 7.60 4.07 14.34
C LEU A 361 7.66 4.35 15.87
N SER A 362 7.79 3.31 16.68
CA SER A 362 7.97 3.46 18.12
C SER A 362 9.29 4.14 18.46
N ASP A 363 10.38 3.83 17.75
CA ASP A 363 11.68 4.51 17.90
C ASP A 363 11.57 5.99 17.52
N ILE A 364 10.82 6.32 16.44
CA ILE A 364 10.54 7.71 16.06
C ILE A 364 9.75 8.44 17.15
N PHE A 365 8.76 7.78 17.77
CA PHE A 365 8.01 8.38 18.88
C PHE A 365 8.91 8.67 20.09
N GLU A 366 9.85 7.79 20.41
CA GLU A 366 10.84 8.04 21.46
C GLU A 366 11.73 9.23 21.12
N GLU A 367 12.24 9.31 19.88
CA GLU A 367 13.09 10.41 19.40
C GLU A 367 12.39 11.77 19.54
N ILE A 368 11.12 11.86 19.13
CA ILE A 368 10.34 13.12 19.17
C ILE A 368 9.97 13.52 20.60
N SER A 369 9.89 12.55 21.52
CA SER A 369 9.49 12.78 22.91
C SER A 369 10.66 13.14 23.80
N ALA A 370 11.90 12.92 23.37
CA ALA A 370 13.13 13.21 24.10
C ALA A 370 13.48 14.71 24.05
#